data_a8f68547bcb3adf4768096afa2e142ab
#
_entry.id   a8f68547bcb3adf4768096afa2e142ab
#
_cell.length_a   1.000
_cell.length_b   1.000
_cell.length_c   1.000
_cell.angle_alpha   90.00
_cell.angle_beta   90.00
_cell.angle_gamma   90.00
#
_symmetry.space_group_name_H-M   'P 1'
#
loop_
_entity.id
_entity.type
_entity.pdbx_description
1 polymer ?
#
loop_
_entity_poly.entity_id
_entity_poly.type
_entity_poly.pdbx_seq_one_letter_code
_entity_poly.pdbx_strand_id
1 'polypeptide(L)'
;MPKKILNNIKITLLYFVIFSILASCNSIPKNTENACSIFSERYFWYKYVKNSSEKYGAPVHMILAFVNKESGFNRYAKPPRTKLFKIIPYKRPSSSLGYSQAVKKTWEQYKNETNNSLALRTRFKDSVMFIGWYINKTHKINKIPLNDSYRHYLNYYLGWGNYAQKAYKTDKKAIIFAKSAKTQSNIYRKQLKSCKTSLDRKKYIIF
;
A
#
# COMPACT_ATOMS: atom_id res chain seq x y z
N MET A 1 -48.87 20.10 6.03
CA MET A 1 -47.89 19.24 6.73
C MET A 1 -47.22 20.06 7.81
N PRO A 2 -47.15 19.61 9.06
CA PRO A 2 -46.54 20.38 10.13
C PRO A 2 -45.02 20.57 9.86
N LYS A 3 -44.53 21.80 10.00
CA LYS A 3 -43.10 22.20 9.76
C LYS A 3 -42.10 21.25 10.40
N LYS A 4 -42.44 20.61 11.51
CA LYS A 4 -41.63 19.66 12.26
C LYS A 4 -41.32 18.37 11.47
N ILE A 5 -42.29 17.83 10.70
CA ILE A 5 -42.13 16.64 9.86
C ILE A 5 -41.20 16.94 8.69
N LEU A 6 -41.33 18.10 8.05
CA LEU A 6 -40.51 18.53 6.93
C LEU A 6 -39.03 18.73 7.34
N ASN A 7 -38.80 19.25 8.55
CA ASN A 7 -37.49 19.44 9.11
C ASN A 7 -36.78 18.10 9.42
N ASN A 8 -37.51 17.13 9.97
CA ASN A 8 -37.00 15.80 10.25
C ASN A 8 -36.60 15.06 8.94
N ILE A 9 -37.39 15.18 7.88
CA ILE A 9 -37.10 14.60 6.57
C ILE A 9 -35.81 15.20 5.99
N LYS A 10 -35.63 16.51 6.07
CA LYS A 10 -34.39 17.19 5.60
C LYS A 10 -33.15 16.72 6.36
N ILE A 11 -33.23 16.58 7.68
CA ILE A 11 -32.15 16.11 8.53
C ILE A 11 -31.81 14.66 8.18
N THR A 12 -32.76 13.78 8.01
CA THR A 12 -32.55 12.37 7.65
C THR A 12 -31.90 12.25 6.27
N LEU A 13 -32.35 13.04 5.28
CA LEU A 13 -31.74 13.10 3.95
C LEU A 13 -30.30 13.58 4.01
N LEU A 14 -29.98 14.59 4.83
CA LEU A 14 -28.63 15.09 5.01
C LEU A 14 -27.71 14.01 5.60
N TYR A 15 -28.14 13.28 6.63
CA TYR A 15 -27.38 12.16 7.19
C TYR A 15 -27.16 11.05 6.16
N PHE A 16 -28.16 10.71 5.34
CA PHE A 16 -28.03 9.69 4.30
C PHE A 16 -27.01 10.10 3.23
N VAL A 17 -27.04 11.36 2.80
CA VAL A 17 -26.06 11.91 1.82
C VAL A 17 -24.64 11.90 2.41
N ILE A 18 -24.46 12.33 3.66
CA ILE A 18 -23.16 12.33 4.35
C ILE A 18 -22.65 10.89 4.48
N PHE A 19 -23.50 9.94 4.86
CA PHE A 19 -23.14 8.53 4.99
C PHE A 19 -22.73 7.91 3.64
N SER A 20 -23.45 8.25 2.56
CA SER A 20 -23.14 7.77 1.20
C SER A 20 -21.78 8.28 0.69
N ILE A 21 -21.43 9.54 1.00
CA ILE A 21 -20.14 10.15 0.65
C ILE A 21 -19.00 9.45 1.40
N LEU A 22 -19.19 9.13 2.67
CA LEU A 22 -18.17 8.45 3.50
C LEU A 22 -17.94 7.00 3.05
N ALA A 23 -18.93 6.30 2.55
CA ALA A 23 -18.81 4.92 2.05
C ALA A 23 -18.01 4.83 0.75
N SER A 24 -18.05 5.86 -0.11
CA SER A 24 -17.36 5.88 -1.41
C SER A 24 -15.84 5.94 -1.32
N CYS A 25 -15.25 6.41 -0.21
CA CYS A 25 -13.81 6.64 -0.09
C CYS A 25 -12.96 5.38 0.18
N ASN A 26 -13.55 4.21 0.36
CA ASN A 26 -12.86 2.99 0.82
C ASN A 26 -12.74 1.88 -0.23
N SER A 27 -13.21 2.07 -1.45
CA SER A 27 -13.20 1.02 -2.46
C SER A 27 -11.78 0.73 -2.99
N ILE A 28 -11.50 -0.55 -3.25
CA ILE A 28 -10.33 -1.00 -4.01
C ILE A 28 -10.46 -0.44 -5.44
N PRO A 29 -9.36 0.01 -6.10
CA PRO A 29 -9.42 0.44 -7.49
C PRO A 29 -10.01 -0.66 -8.39
N LYS A 30 -10.84 -0.28 -9.36
CA LYS A 30 -11.54 -1.22 -10.26
C LYS A 30 -10.57 -2.07 -11.08
N ASN A 31 -9.45 -1.48 -11.51
CA ASN A 31 -8.42 -2.19 -12.26
C ASN A 31 -7.06 -2.05 -11.57
N THR A 32 -6.75 -3.00 -10.69
CA THR A 32 -5.51 -3.04 -9.92
C THR A 32 -4.30 -3.50 -10.74
N GLU A 33 -4.49 -4.02 -11.95
CA GLU A 33 -3.41 -4.46 -12.84
C GLU A 33 -2.90 -3.34 -13.76
N ASN A 34 -3.54 -2.15 -13.73
CA ASN A 34 -3.17 -1.02 -14.56
C ASN A 34 -2.84 0.22 -13.72
N ALA A 35 -1.54 0.59 -13.69
CA ALA A 35 -1.06 1.75 -12.91
C ALA A 35 -1.73 3.08 -13.32
N CYS A 36 -1.98 3.28 -14.62
CA CYS A 36 -2.63 4.49 -15.09
C CYS A 36 -4.09 4.56 -14.64
N SER A 37 -4.82 3.44 -14.67
CA SER A 37 -6.19 3.34 -14.17
C SER A 37 -6.26 3.60 -12.67
N ILE A 38 -5.36 2.98 -11.88
CA ILE A 38 -5.26 3.21 -10.43
C ILE A 38 -5.09 4.71 -10.13
N PHE A 39 -4.13 5.37 -10.78
CA PHE A 39 -3.84 6.78 -10.53
C PHE A 39 -4.86 7.74 -11.14
N SER A 40 -5.57 7.33 -12.19
CA SER A 40 -6.69 8.09 -12.75
C SER A 40 -7.89 8.09 -11.81
N GLU A 41 -8.22 6.91 -11.25
CA GLU A 41 -9.31 6.74 -10.28
C GLU A 41 -8.95 7.35 -8.91
N ARG A 42 -7.69 7.24 -8.52
CA ARG A 42 -7.16 7.68 -7.21
C ARG A 42 -6.04 8.69 -7.39
N TYR A 43 -6.34 9.84 -7.94
CA TYR A 43 -5.34 10.85 -8.32
C TYR A 43 -4.36 11.21 -7.19
N PHE A 44 -4.84 11.42 -5.96
CA PHE A 44 -3.96 11.71 -4.83
C PHE A 44 -2.98 10.59 -4.51
N TRP A 45 -3.27 9.34 -4.90
CA TRP A 45 -2.35 8.23 -4.70
C TRP A 45 -1.07 8.39 -5.53
N TYR A 46 -1.18 8.92 -6.76
CA TYR A 46 0.00 9.25 -7.55
C TYR A 46 0.91 10.23 -6.83
N LYS A 47 0.36 11.32 -6.29
CA LYS A 47 1.10 12.32 -5.51
C LYS A 47 1.79 11.68 -4.30
N TYR A 48 1.10 10.82 -3.56
CA TYR A 48 1.68 10.16 -2.38
C TYR A 48 2.81 9.20 -2.74
N VAL A 49 2.65 8.38 -3.78
CA VAL A 49 3.69 7.47 -4.25
C VAL A 49 4.89 8.23 -4.81
N LYS A 50 4.65 9.31 -5.57
CA LYS A 50 5.69 10.19 -6.10
C LYS A 50 6.50 10.85 -4.99
N ASN A 51 5.84 11.40 -3.97
CA ASN A 51 6.51 11.99 -2.80
C ASN A 51 7.38 10.94 -2.06
N SER A 52 6.89 9.71 -1.93
CA SER A 52 7.67 8.62 -1.34
C SER A 52 8.89 8.28 -2.19
N SER A 53 8.72 8.23 -3.51
CA SER A 53 9.80 7.99 -4.47
C SER A 53 10.87 9.08 -4.42
N GLU A 54 10.48 10.33 -4.39
CA GLU A 54 11.38 11.49 -4.29
C GLU A 54 12.15 11.50 -2.96
N LYS A 55 11.47 11.18 -1.85
CA LYS A 55 12.10 11.19 -0.52
C LYS A 55 13.08 10.03 -0.31
N TYR A 56 12.77 8.84 -0.81
CA TYR A 56 13.50 7.63 -0.46
C TYR A 56 14.24 6.97 -1.64
N GLY A 57 14.09 7.48 -2.86
CA GLY A 57 14.73 6.95 -4.06
C GLY A 57 14.09 5.68 -4.63
N ALA A 58 13.07 5.12 -3.98
CA ALA A 58 12.37 3.94 -4.47
C ALA A 58 11.50 4.27 -5.69
N PRO A 59 11.58 3.52 -6.82
CA PRO A 59 10.79 3.84 -8.02
C PRO A 59 9.28 3.75 -7.78
N VAL A 60 8.50 4.70 -8.33
CA VAL A 60 7.03 4.76 -8.23
C VAL A 60 6.37 3.41 -8.55
N HIS A 61 6.77 2.78 -9.67
CA HIS A 61 6.23 1.49 -10.11
C HIS A 61 6.49 0.35 -9.11
N MET A 62 7.62 0.41 -8.39
CA MET A 62 7.98 -0.62 -7.42
C MET A 62 7.17 -0.46 -6.13
N ILE A 63 7.04 0.77 -5.61
CA ILE A 63 6.20 1.05 -4.44
C ILE A 63 4.76 0.60 -4.69
N LEU A 64 4.21 0.94 -5.88
CA LEU A 64 2.85 0.55 -6.25
C LEU A 64 2.69 -0.98 -6.36
N ALA A 65 3.68 -1.67 -6.95
CA ALA A 65 3.68 -3.12 -7.07
C ALA A 65 3.72 -3.83 -5.70
N PHE A 66 4.43 -3.26 -4.74
CA PHE A 66 4.44 -3.79 -3.37
C PHE A 66 3.06 -3.67 -2.72
N VAL A 67 2.39 -2.53 -2.85
CA VAL A 67 1.00 -2.39 -2.37
C VAL A 67 0.07 -3.43 -3.02
N ASN A 68 0.21 -3.63 -4.34
CA ASN A 68 -0.58 -4.63 -5.06
C ASN A 68 -0.37 -6.03 -4.48
N LYS A 69 0.87 -6.45 -4.28
CA LYS A 69 1.21 -7.81 -3.80
C LYS A 69 0.88 -8.04 -2.33
N GLU A 70 1.00 -7.01 -1.49
CA GLU A 70 0.74 -7.12 -0.05
C GLU A 70 -0.74 -7.13 0.29
N SER A 71 -1.55 -6.32 -0.38
CA SER A 71 -2.95 -6.12 0.02
C SER A 71 -3.96 -6.11 -1.12
N GLY A 72 -3.52 -6.14 -2.40
CA GLY A 72 -4.42 -5.86 -3.52
C GLY A 72 -5.12 -4.51 -3.37
N PHE A 73 -4.46 -3.52 -2.79
CA PHE A 73 -5.02 -2.21 -2.46
C PHE A 73 -6.15 -2.23 -1.41
N ASN A 74 -6.27 -3.30 -0.63
CA ASN A 74 -7.25 -3.36 0.45
C ASN A 74 -6.71 -2.64 1.69
N ARG A 75 -7.40 -1.57 2.10
CA ARG A 75 -7.09 -0.75 3.27
C ARG A 75 -7.03 -1.56 4.58
N TYR A 76 -7.89 -2.55 4.72
CA TYR A 76 -8.03 -3.34 5.94
C TYR A 76 -7.52 -4.77 5.80
N ALA A 77 -6.68 -5.04 4.80
CA ALA A 77 -6.10 -6.36 4.61
C ALA A 77 -5.41 -6.84 5.89
N LYS A 78 -5.66 -8.09 6.25
CA LYS A 78 -5.07 -8.78 7.40
C LYS A 78 -4.77 -10.22 6.98
N PRO A 79 -3.73 -10.87 7.53
CA PRO A 79 -3.51 -12.29 7.32
C PRO A 79 -4.74 -13.10 7.74
N PRO A 80 -5.08 -14.18 7.03
CA PRO A 80 -6.16 -15.06 7.44
C PRO A 80 -5.88 -15.62 8.85
N ARG A 81 -6.93 -15.91 9.61
CA ARG A 81 -6.80 -16.59 10.89
C ARG A 81 -6.37 -18.03 10.67
N THR A 82 -5.47 -18.54 11.49
CA THR A 82 -5.25 -19.97 11.60
C THR A 82 -6.54 -20.65 12.12
N LYS A 83 -6.72 -21.93 11.78
CA LYS A 83 -7.89 -22.68 12.24
C LYS A 83 -7.46 -23.72 13.25
N LEU A 84 -8.10 -23.71 14.43
CA LEU A 84 -8.00 -24.78 15.38
C LEU A 84 -8.88 -25.93 14.90
N PHE A 85 -8.38 -27.17 14.93
CA PHE A 85 -9.07 -28.36 14.40
C PHE A 85 -9.58 -28.20 12.95
N LYS A 86 -8.89 -27.35 12.14
CA LYS A 86 -9.26 -27.01 10.72
C LYS A 86 -10.60 -26.25 10.56
N ILE A 87 -11.35 -26.02 11.62
CA ILE A 87 -12.72 -25.47 11.58
C ILE A 87 -12.79 -24.13 12.29
N ILE A 88 -12.36 -24.04 13.54
CA ILE A 88 -12.57 -22.88 14.41
C ILE A 88 -11.51 -21.79 14.12
N PRO A 89 -11.90 -20.57 13.73
CA PRO A 89 -10.95 -19.47 13.58
C PRO A 89 -10.22 -19.17 14.89
N TYR A 90 -8.87 -19.24 14.83
CA TYR A 90 -8.02 -18.98 15.98
C TYR A 90 -7.30 -17.62 15.81
N LYS A 91 -6.05 -17.53 16.18
CA LYS A 91 -5.25 -16.31 16.09
C LYS A 91 -4.66 -16.10 14.70
N ARG A 92 -4.24 -14.88 14.40
CA ARG A 92 -3.53 -14.55 13.15
C ARG A 92 -2.05 -14.90 13.28
N PRO A 93 -1.40 -15.38 12.21
CA PRO A 93 0.03 -15.73 12.21
C PRO A 93 0.95 -14.52 12.37
N SER A 94 0.47 -13.33 12.03
CA SER A 94 1.25 -12.09 12.18
C SER A 94 0.35 -10.90 12.51
N SER A 95 0.99 -9.79 12.93
CA SER A 95 0.35 -8.50 13.19
C SER A 95 0.23 -7.61 11.95
N SER A 96 0.43 -8.17 10.75
CA SER A 96 0.35 -7.44 9.48
C SER A 96 -1.01 -6.78 9.26
N LEU A 97 -1.02 -5.56 8.72
CA LEU A 97 -2.24 -4.78 8.53
C LEU A 97 -2.11 -3.79 7.39
N GLY A 98 -3.22 -3.62 6.66
CA GLY A 98 -3.44 -2.52 5.72
C GLY A 98 -2.68 -2.66 4.41
N TYR A 99 -2.50 -1.55 3.71
CA TYR A 99 -1.94 -1.51 2.36
C TYR A 99 -0.55 -2.12 2.22
N SER A 100 0.32 -1.89 3.21
CA SER A 100 1.72 -2.35 3.19
C SER A 100 1.93 -3.68 3.90
N GLN A 101 0.94 -4.27 4.54
CA GLN A 101 1.07 -5.46 5.39
C GLN A 101 2.23 -5.38 6.40
N ALA A 102 2.60 -4.16 6.79
CA ALA A 102 3.63 -3.95 7.79
C ALA A 102 3.24 -4.59 9.13
N VAL A 103 4.15 -5.36 9.72
CA VAL A 103 3.99 -5.87 11.08
C VAL A 103 4.17 -4.75 12.10
N LYS A 104 3.51 -4.86 13.28
CA LYS A 104 3.49 -3.81 14.30
C LYS A 104 4.91 -3.33 14.68
N LYS A 105 5.85 -4.25 14.93
CA LYS A 105 7.23 -3.93 15.32
C LYS A 105 7.94 -3.05 14.29
N THR A 106 7.89 -3.42 13.00
CA THR A 106 8.55 -2.66 11.93
C THR A 106 7.84 -1.33 11.66
N TRP A 107 6.51 -1.27 11.86
CA TRP A 107 5.76 -0.02 11.75
C TRP A 107 6.12 0.98 12.84
N GLU A 108 6.25 0.54 14.09
CA GLU A 108 6.71 1.41 15.19
C GLU A 108 8.15 1.89 14.96
N GLN A 109 9.04 1.02 14.46
CA GLN A 109 10.38 1.43 14.07
C GLN A 109 10.35 2.55 13.01
N TYR A 110 9.52 2.41 11.98
CA TYR A 110 9.32 3.44 10.95
C TYR A 110 8.84 4.76 11.56
N LYS A 111 7.84 4.72 12.43
CA LYS A 111 7.30 5.92 13.09
C LYS A 111 8.37 6.66 13.88
N ASN A 112 9.16 5.93 14.65
CA ASN A 112 10.23 6.49 15.48
C ASN A 112 11.33 7.11 14.63
N GLU A 113 11.81 6.39 13.60
CA GLU A 113 12.90 6.86 12.72
C GLU A 113 12.49 8.03 11.82
N THR A 114 11.20 8.22 11.58
CA THR A 114 10.71 9.30 10.71
C THR A 114 10.00 10.41 11.45
N ASN A 115 9.94 10.35 12.78
CA ASN A 115 9.19 11.27 13.66
C ASN A 115 7.73 11.42 13.24
N ASN A 116 7.10 10.32 12.74
CA ASN A 116 5.72 10.32 12.27
C ASN A 116 4.81 9.46 13.17
N SER A 117 4.59 9.93 14.40
CA SER A 117 3.81 9.22 15.42
C SER A 117 2.36 8.96 15.01
N LEU A 118 1.77 9.81 14.16
CA LEU A 118 0.38 9.75 13.72
C LEU A 118 0.16 8.89 12.46
N ALA A 119 1.20 8.23 11.95
CA ALA A 119 1.09 7.36 10.77
C ALA A 119 0.18 6.15 11.05
N LEU A 120 -0.70 5.83 10.09
CA LEU A 120 -1.66 4.73 10.15
C LEU A 120 -1.42 3.72 9.04
N ARG A 121 -1.29 2.42 9.37
CA ARG A 121 -1.13 1.32 8.40
C ARG A 121 -2.30 1.19 7.41
N THR A 122 -3.46 1.73 7.77
CA THR A 122 -4.67 1.75 6.96
C THR A 122 -4.81 3.01 6.09
N ARG A 123 -3.87 3.96 6.17
CA ARG A 123 -3.86 5.15 5.33
C ARG A 123 -2.87 4.96 4.18
N PHE A 124 -3.35 5.10 2.93
CA PHE A 124 -2.53 4.85 1.74
C PHE A 124 -1.25 5.71 1.71
N LYS A 125 -1.36 7.01 1.98
CA LYS A 125 -0.22 7.94 2.09
C LYS A 125 0.87 7.40 3.01
N ASP A 126 0.50 6.98 4.21
CA ASP A 126 1.47 6.53 5.21
C ASP A 126 2.08 5.17 4.83
N SER A 127 1.28 4.28 4.24
CA SER A 127 1.74 2.96 3.79
C SER A 127 2.74 3.04 2.65
N VAL A 128 2.55 3.94 1.67
CA VAL A 128 3.53 4.10 0.58
C VAL A 128 4.80 4.80 1.06
N MET A 129 4.70 5.73 2.01
CA MET A 129 5.86 6.31 2.68
C MET A 129 6.66 5.26 3.45
N PHE A 130 6.00 4.36 4.17
CA PHE A 130 6.61 3.21 4.83
C PHE A 130 7.34 2.29 3.84
N ILE A 131 6.71 1.93 2.71
CA ILE A 131 7.33 1.08 1.69
C ILE A 131 8.59 1.75 1.13
N GLY A 132 8.54 3.04 0.80
CA GLY A 132 9.72 3.78 0.35
C GLY A 132 10.84 3.80 1.38
N TRP A 133 10.52 4.08 2.63
CA TRP A 133 11.47 4.02 3.76
C TRP A 133 12.10 2.62 3.90
N TYR A 134 11.29 1.57 3.83
CA TYR A 134 11.76 0.19 3.95
C TYR A 134 12.74 -0.17 2.82
N ILE A 135 12.41 0.20 1.57
CA ILE A 135 13.27 -0.02 0.40
C ILE A 135 14.60 0.74 0.56
N ASN A 136 14.56 2.01 0.96
CA ASN A 136 15.77 2.80 1.21
C ASN A 136 16.62 2.19 2.33
N LYS A 137 16.00 1.77 3.42
CA LYS A 137 16.69 1.09 4.52
C LYS A 137 17.31 -0.24 4.08
N THR A 138 16.59 -1.02 3.27
CA THR A 138 17.09 -2.25 2.65
C THR A 138 18.32 -1.97 1.76
N HIS A 139 18.28 -0.91 0.94
CA HIS A 139 19.42 -0.46 0.15
C HIS A 139 20.65 -0.18 1.05
N LYS A 140 20.45 0.55 2.16
CA LYS A 140 21.54 0.89 3.09
C LYS A 140 22.12 -0.33 3.82
N ILE A 141 21.27 -1.24 4.28
CA ILE A 141 21.68 -2.42 5.08
C ILE A 141 22.29 -3.50 4.18
N ASN A 142 21.58 -3.92 3.15
CA ASN A 142 21.91 -5.10 2.33
C ASN A 142 22.52 -4.72 0.96
N LYS A 143 22.86 -3.43 0.74
CA LYS A 143 23.51 -2.90 -0.46
C LYS A 143 22.80 -3.27 -1.77
N ILE A 144 21.46 -3.38 -1.75
CA ILE A 144 20.66 -3.71 -2.91
C ILE A 144 20.39 -2.44 -3.72
N PRO A 145 20.62 -2.40 -5.04
CA PRO A 145 20.26 -1.26 -5.88
C PRO A 145 18.79 -0.91 -5.77
N LEU A 146 18.46 0.38 -5.64
CA LEU A 146 17.08 0.87 -5.42
C LEU A 146 16.07 0.42 -6.48
N ASN A 147 16.52 0.09 -7.69
CA ASN A 147 15.68 -0.37 -8.81
C ASN A 147 15.49 -1.88 -8.88
N ASP A 148 16.07 -2.66 -7.96
CA ASP A 148 15.95 -4.13 -7.94
C ASP A 148 14.73 -4.58 -7.14
N SER A 149 13.57 -4.57 -7.79
CA SER A 149 12.31 -4.96 -7.16
C SER A 149 12.28 -6.41 -6.65
N TYR A 150 13.04 -7.33 -7.28
CA TYR A 150 13.09 -8.73 -6.85
C TYR A 150 13.77 -8.89 -5.49
N ARG A 151 15.00 -8.37 -5.37
CA ARG A 151 15.76 -8.50 -4.12
C ARG A 151 15.17 -7.65 -3.00
N HIS A 152 14.59 -6.48 -3.31
CA HIS A 152 13.86 -5.69 -2.32
C HIS A 152 12.62 -6.41 -1.81
N TYR A 153 11.87 -7.13 -2.67
CA TYR A 153 10.71 -7.87 -2.20
C TYR A 153 11.09 -9.10 -1.37
N LEU A 154 12.18 -9.80 -1.68
CA LEU A 154 12.73 -10.85 -0.80
C LEU A 154 13.02 -10.31 0.61
N ASN A 155 13.65 -9.12 0.69
CA ASN A 155 13.88 -8.46 1.98
C ASN A 155 12.58 -8.09 2.69
N TYR A 156 11.59 -7.60 1.94
CA TYR A 156 10.30 -7.20 2.49
C TYR A 156 9.56 -8.39 3.11
N TYR A 157 9.61 -9.52 2.43
CA TYR A 157 8.95 -10.76 2.86
C TYR A 157 9.66 -11.44 4.03
N LEU A 158 10.99 -11.52 4.00
CA LEU A 158 11.79 -12.26 4.98
C LEU A 158 12.30 -11.40 6.15
N GLY A 159 12.37 -10.09 5.97
CA GLY A 159 13.10 -9.19 6.84
C GLY A 159 14.61 -9.14 6.55
N TRP A 160 15.26 -8.05 6.98
CA TRP A 160 16.66 -7.77 6.64
C TRP A 160 17.65 -8.85 7.10
N GLY A 161 17.48 -9.38 8.32
CA GLY A 161 18.36 -10.40 8.89
C GLY A 161 18.28 -11.73 8.15
N ASN A 162 17.08 -12.27 7.96
CA ASN A 162 16.89 -13.53 7.24
C ASN A 162 17.36 -13.43 5.78
N TYR A 163 17.17 -12.28 5.15
CA TYR A 163 17.70 -12.05 3.80
C TYR A 163 19.24 -12.09 3.81
N ALA A 164 19.91 -11.40 4.74
CA ALA A 164 21.37 -11.40 4.87
C ALA A 164 21.92 -12.81 5.08
N GLN A 165 21.21 -13.64 5.85
CA GLN A 165 21.53 -15.07 6.05
C GLN A 165 21.16 -15.97 4.85
N LYS A 166 20.68 -15.37 3.75
CA LYS A 166 20.30 -16.07 2.52
C LYS A 166 19.16 -17.10 2.70
N ALA A 167 18.27 -16.91 3.69
CA ALA A 167 17.13 -17.80 3.96
C ALA A 167 16.20 -17.99 2.75
N TYR A 168 16.20 -17.02 1.81
CA TYR A 168 15.44 -17.14 0.55
C TYR A 168 15.87 -18.31 -0.34
N LYS A 169 17.07 -18.88 -0.15
CA LYS A 169 17.54 -20.03 -0.97
C LYS A 169 16.69 -21.27 -0.77
N THR A 170 16.11 -21.46 0.41
CA THR A 170 15.26 -22.59 0.78
C THR A 170 13.76 -22.23 0.83
N ASP A 171 13.42 -20.95 0.86
CA ASP A 171 12.03 -20.49 0.89
C ASP A 171 11.46 -20.29 -0.52
N LYS A 172 10.87 -21.38 -1.07
CA LYS A 172 10.22 -21.36 -2.39
C LYS A 172 9.11 -20.31 -2.48
N LYS A 173 8.37 -20.06 -1.37
CA LYS A 173 7.28 -19.06 -1.35
C LYS A 173 7.85 -17.65 -1.50
N ALA A 174 8.89 -17.29 -0.75
CA ALA A 174 9.56 -16.00 -0.89
C ALA A 174 10.01 -15.75 -2.33
N ILE A 175 10.60 -16.75 -2.99
CA ILE A 175 11.04 -16.66 -4.39
C ILE A 175 9.85 -16.41 -5.33
N ILE A 176 8.75 -17.16 -5.18
CA ILE A 176 7.55 -17.01 -6.02
C ILE A 176 6.95 -15.61 -5.87
N PHE A 177 6.78 -15.13 -4.63
CA PHE A 177 6.23 -13.81 -4.37
C PHE A 177 7.14 -12.69 -4.87
N ALA A 178 8.46 -12.82 -4.71
CA ALA A 178 9.42 -11.83 -5.22
C ALA A 178 9.44 -11.79 -6.76
N LYS A 179 9.34 -12.93 -7.45
CA LYS A 179 9.19 -12.98 -8.91
C LYS A 179 7.89 -12.29 -9.36
N SER A 180 6.76 -12.56 -8.68
CA SER A 180 5.48 -11.92 -8.94
C SER A 180 5.54 -10.40 -8.74
N ALA A 181 6.17 -9.92 -7.67
CA ALA A 181 6.35 -8.50 -7.42
C ALA A 181 7.24 -7.82 -8.47
N LYS A 182 8.32 -8.47 -8.92
CA LYS A 182 9.16 -8.00 -10.03
C LYS A 182 8.37 -7.89 -11.32
N THR A 183 7.58 -8.90 -11.65
CA THR A 183 6.73 -8.91 -12.86
C THR A 183 5.74 -7.75 -12.81
N GLN A 184 5.02 -7.57 -11.71
CA GLN A 184 4.06 -6.48 -11.53
C GLN A 184 4.73 -5.11 -11.61
N SER A 185 5.88 -4.95 -10.97
CA SER A 185 6.69 -3.73 -11.03
C SER A 185 7.09 -3.38 -12.48
N ASN A 186 7.47 -4.37 -13.29
CA ASN A 186 7.81 -4.16 -14.70
C ASN A 186 6.58 -3.79 -15.54
N ILE A 187 5.42 -4.39 -15.30
CA ILE A 187 4.15 -4.04 -15.95
C ILE A 187 3.82 -2.58 -15.64
N TYR A 188 3.80 -2.18 -14.39
CA TYR A 188 3.52 -0.82 -13.98
C TYR A 188 4.54 0.19 -14.54
N ARG A 189 5.84 -0.19 -14.61
CA ARG A 189 6.88 0.64 -15.22
C ARG A 189 6.58 0.93 -16.69
N LYS A 190 6.15 -0.07 -17.46
CA LYS A 190 5.77 0.10 -18.87
C LYS A 190 4.54 1.00 -19.03
N GLN A 191 3.50 0.74 -18.25
CA GLN A 191 2.25 1.52 -18.29
C GLN A 191 2.45 2.98 -17.92
N LEU A 192 3.23 3.26 -16.87
CA LEU A 192 3.51 4.65 -16.45
C LEU A 192 4.22 5.49 -17.50
N LYS A 193 4.94 4.88 -18.46
CA LYS A 193 5.53 5.63 -19.59
C LYS A 193 4.49 6.37 -20.40
N SER A 194 3.29 5.81 -20.57
CA SER A 194 2.22 6.40 -21.36
C SER A 194 1.41 7.47 -20.64
N CYS A 195 1.24 7.39 -19.33
CA CYS A 195 0.36 8.30 -18.58
C CYS A 195 1.09 9.27 -17.64
N LYS A 196 2.40 9.11 -17.42
CA LYS A 196 3.16 9.92 -16.46
C LYS A 196 3.02 11.44 -16.73
N THR A 197 3.13 11.87 -17.99
CA THR A 197 3.03 13.29 -18.37
C THR A 197 1.67 13.88 -18.01
N SER A 198 0.57 13.13 -18.21
CA SER A 198 -0.77 13.59 -17.86
C SER A 198 -0.97 13.62 -16.33
N LEU A 199 -0.41 12.66 -15.61
CA LEU A 199 -0.46 12.62 -14.14
C LEU A 199 0.34 13.76 -13.51
N ASP A 200 1.50 14.09 -14.07
CA ASP A 200 2.33 15.21 -13.62
C ASP A 200 1.65 16.57 -13.90
N ARG A 201 0.98 16.73 -15.06
CA ARG A 201 0.27 17.99 -15.43
C ARG A 201 -0.93 18.28 -14.52
N LYS A 202 -1.70 17.29 -14.11
CA LYS A 202 -2.84 17.47 -13.20
C LYS A 202 -2.45 18.12 -11.86
N LYS A 203 -1.16 18.13 -11.50
CA LYS A 203 -0.63 18.82 -10.31
C LYS A 203 -0.96 20.34 -10.30
N TYR A 204 -1.15 20.95 -11.45
CA TYR A 204 -1.33 22.40 -11.60
C TYR A 204 -2.80 22.85 -11.67
N ILE A 205 -3.76 21.93 -11.65
CA ILE A 205 -5.20 22.25 -11.87
C ILE A 205 -5.99 22.25 -10.55
N ILE A 206 -5.40 21.81 -9.45
CA ILE A 206 -6.07 21.72 -8.14
C ILE A 206 -5.43 22.76 -7.20
N PHE A 207 -5.81 23.99 -7.35
CA PHE A 207 -5.75 25.08 -6.38
C PHE A 207 -7.09 25.81 -6.37
#